data_50ef06f2ea6d9bb93d471ff76643128d
#
_entry.id   50ef06f2ea6d9bb93d471ff76643128d
#
_cell.length_a   1.000
_cell.length_b   1.000
_cell.length_c   1.000
_cell.angle_alpha   90.00
_cell.angle_beta   90.00
_cell.angle_gamma   90.00
#
_symmetry.space_group_name_H-M   'P 1'
#
loop_
_entity.id
_entity.type
_entity.pdbx_description
1 polymer ?
#
loop_
_entity_poly.entity_id
_entity_poly.type
_entity_poly.pdbx_seq_one_letter_code
_entity_poly.pdbx_strand_id
1 'polypeptide(L)'
;MNDSKQTTIQLAYFILRLTMGVNMFTNGVARLLDLEKFNMWMIGQFSDTILPEFLVSLSSYMIPFAELIIGVLLILGLFTSRALLLGALLITVLVFGSGLQENWNVMSSQMIYSVFFFILSYMIELNKFSLDNLRK
;
A
#
# COMPACT_ATOMS: atom_id res chain seq x y z
N MET A 1 28.89 6.23 -13.48
CA MET A 1 28.06 5.06 -13.82
C MET A 1 27.69 5.18 -15.30
N ASN A 2 27.75 4.08 -16.05
CA ASN A 2 27.42 4.11 -17.49
C ASN A 2 25.92 4.39 -17.67
N ASP A 3 25.52 5.19 -18.66
CA ASP A 3 24.14 5.61 -18.93
C ASP A 3 23.18 4.42 -19.06
N SER A 4 23.63 3.33 -19.69
CA SER A 4 22.84 2.10 -19.81
C SER A 4 22.49 1.49 -18.44
N LYS A 5 23.43 1.46 -17.51
CA LYS A 5 23.23 0.93 -16.16
C LYS A 5 22.29 1.82 -15.35
N GLN A 6 22.39 3.13 -15.52
CA GLN A 6 21.52 4.10 -14.87
C GLN A 6 20.06 3.94 -15.33
N THR A 7 19.85 3.80 -16.64
CA THR A 7 18.52 3.57 -17.22
C THR A 7 17.91 2.25 -16.71
N THR A 8 18.72 1.20 -16.61
CA THR A 8 18.25 -0.11 -16.09
C THR A 8 17.76 -0.01 -14.65
N ILE A 9 18.48 0.72 -13.78
CA ILE A 9 18.08 0.93 -12.38
C ILE A 9 16.78 1.75 -12.30
N GLN A 10 16.63 2.77 -13.12
CA GLN A 10 15.41 3.57 -13.19
C GLN A 10 14.20 2.74 -13.66
N LEU A 11 14.38 1.84 -14.61
CA LEU A 11 13.36 0.90 -15.05
C LEU A 11 13.00 -0.10 -13.95
N ALA A 12 13.98 -0.63 -13.23
CA ALA A 12 13.75 -1.52 -12.10
C ALA A 12 12.92 -0.82 -10.99
N TYR A 13 13.25 0.42 -10.69
CA TYR A 13 12.47 1.26 -9.77
C TYR A 13 11.03 1.43 -10.25
N PHE A 14 10.85 1.79 -11.53
CA PHE A 14 9.52 1.94 -12.13
C PHE A 14 8.69 0.66 -12.00
N ILE A 15 9.28 -0.50 -12.31
CA ILE A 15 8.58 -1.80 -12.23
C ILE A 15 8.19 -2.10 -10.78
N LEU A 16 9.08 -1.90 -9.82
CA LEU A 16 8.77 -2.13 -8.40
C LEU A 16 7.65 -1.20 -7.92
N ARG A 17 7.71 0.08 -8.26
CA ARG A 17 6.65 1.06 -7.95
C ARG A 17 5.31 0.65 -8.57
N LEU A 18 5.33 0.26 -9.85
CA LEU A 18 4.13 -0.21 -10.56
C LEU A 18 3.54 -1.45 -9.89
N THR A 19 4.38 -2.41 -9.52
CA THR A 19 3.96 -3.64 -8.83
C THR A 19 3.27 -3.33 -7.50
N MET A 20 3.86 -2.44 -6.69
CA MET A 20 3.25 -2.01 -5.43
C MET A 20 1.94 -1.25 -5.66
N GLY A 21 1.89 -0.39 -6.68
CA GLY A 21 0.68 0.32 -7.07
C GLY A 21 -0.45 -0.62 -7.50
N VAL A 22 -0.14 -1.61 -8.33
CA VAL A 22 -1.12 -2.63 -8.77
C VAL A 22 -1.61 -3.45 -7.57
N ASN A 23 -0.72 -3.86 -6.67
CA ASN A 23 -1.11 -4.58 -5.46
C ASN A 23 -2.10 -3.78 -4.61
N MET A 24 -1.80 -2.52 -4.32
CA MET A 24 -2.69 -1.65 -3.55
C MET A 24 -4.02 -1.38 -4.28
N PHE A 25 -3.96 -1.10 -5.57
CA PHE A 25 -5.13 -0.85 -6.42
C PHE A 25 -6.07 -2.06 -6.43
N THR A 26 -5.56 -3.25 -6.69
CA THR A 26 -6.38 -4.47 -6.77
C THR A 26 -7.00 -4.83 -5.42
N ASN A 27 -6.28 -4.66 -4.32
CA ASN A 27 -6.84 -4.85 -2.98
C ASN A 27 -7.97 -3.85 -2.69
N GLY A 28 -7.77 -2.58 -3.02
CA GLY A 28 -8.79 -1.54 -2.86
C GLY A 28 -10.05 -1.83 -3.68
N VAL A 29 -9.89 -2.15 -4.96
CA VAL A 29 -11.01 -2.48 -5.85
C VAL A 29 -11.77 -3.71 -5.36
N ALA A 30 -11.07 -4.79 -5.03
CA ALA A 30 -11.69 -6.03 -4.59
C ALA A 30 -12.58 -5.84 -3.34
N ARG A 31 -12.13 -5.02 -2.40
CA ARG A 31 -12.89 -4.69 -1.18
C ARG A 31 -14.03 -3.72 -1.43
N LEU A 32 -13.86 -2.76 -2.35
CA LEU A 32 -14.90 -1.79 -2.71
C LEU A 32 -16.05 -2.40 -3.50
N LEU A 33 -15.81 -3.48 -4.25
CA LEU A 33 -16.86 -4.17 -5.01
C LEU A 33 -17.94 -4.78 -4.10
N ASP A 34 -17.58 -5.15 -2.86
CA ASP A 34 -18.53 -5.62 -1.85
C ASP A 34 -18.10 -5.12 -0.47
N LEU A 35 -18.28 -3.82 -0.28
CA LEU A 35 -17.80 -3.10 0.91
C LEU A 35 -18.51 -3.55 2.18
N GLU A 36 -19.81 -3.86 2.07
CA GLU A 36 -20.60 -4.34 3.21
C GLU A 36 -20.12 -5.71 3.69
N LYS A 37 -19.86 -6.62 2.77
CA LYS A 37 -19.29 -7.93 3.07
C LYS A 37 -17.91 -7.80 3.73
N PHE A 38 -17.07 -6.91 3.21
CA PHE A 38 -15.76 -6.64 3.81
C PHE A 38 -15.90 -6.08 5.23
N ASN A 39 -16.83 -5.16 5.47
CA ASN A 39 -17.13 -4.63 6.81
C ASN A 39 -17.55 -5.74 7.78
N MET A 40 -18.51 -6.56 7.39
CA MET A 40 -18.99 -7.67 8.24
C MET A 40 -17.88 -8.68 8.53
N TRP A 41 -17.06 -8.98 7.52
CA TRP A 41 -15.91 -9.86 7.70
C TRP A 41 -14.90 -9.28 8.70
N MET A 42 -14.55 -7.99 8.57
CA MET A 42 -13.66 -7.31 9.51
C MET A 42 -14.19 -7.34 10.94
N ILE A 43 -15.46 -7.00 11.13
CA ILE A 43 -16.08 -7.03 12.47
C ILE A 43 -15.96 -8.44 13.08
N GLY A 44 -16.23 -9.48 12.30
CA GLY A 44 -16.08 -10.87 12.75
C GLY A 44 -14.65 -11.22 13.13
N GLN A 45 -13.66 -10.79 12.34
CA GLN A 45 -12.25 -11.09 12.59
C GLN A 45 -11.69 -10.41 13.84
N PHE A 46 -12.24 -9.26 14.22
CA PHE A 46 -11.78 -8.50 15.37
C PHE A 46 -12.68 -8.64 16.62
N SER A 47 -13.71 -9.51 16.57
CA SER A 47 -14.67 -9.69 17.66
C SER A 47 -14.03 -10.10 18.99
N ASP A 48 -12.96 -10.89 18.94
CA ASP A 48 -12.22 -11.38 20.11
C ASP A 48 -11.00 -10.53 20.45
N THR A 49 -10.85 -9.35 19.84
CA THR A 49 -9.76 -8.42 20.11
C THR A 49 -10.19 -7.28 21.03
N ILE A 50 -9.20 -6.50 21.50
CA ILE A 50 -9.44 -5.33 22.35
C ILE A 50 -10.04 -4.14 21.58
N LEU A 51 -10.10 -4.20 20.24
CA LEU A 51 -10.58 -3.09 19.42
C LEU A 51 -12.12 -2.98 19.49
N PRO A 52 -12.65 -1.78 19.76
CA PRO A 52 -14.08 -1.54 19.70
C PRO A 52 -14.62 -1.77 18.28
N GLU A 53 -15.81 -2.35 18.16
CA GLU A 53 -16.47 -2.58 16.88
C GLU A 53 -16.60 -1.31 16.02
N PHE A 54 -16.84 -0.17 16.66
CA PHE A 54 -16.88 1.14 15.99
C PHE A 54 -15.60 1.45 15.23
N LEU A 55 -14.42 1.25 15.84
CA LEU A 55 -13.14 1.50 15.19
C LEU A 55 -12.86 0.51 14.05
N VAL A 56 -13.22 -0.75 14.25
CA VAL A 56 -13.11 -1.79 13.22
C VAL A 56 -13.98 -1.46 12.01
N SER A 57 -15.25 -1.10 12.26
CA SER A 57 -16.17 -0.71 11.20
C SER A 57 -15.72 0.51 10.44
N LEU A 58 -15.29 1.57 11.14
CA LEU A 58 -14.74 2.76 10.51
C LEU A 58 -13.52 2.43 9.63
N SER A 59 -12.59 1.62 10.14
CA SER A 59 -11.39 1.19 9.41
C SER A 59 -11.75 0.38 8.16
N SER A 60 -12.75 -0.48 8.23
CA SER A 60 -13.19 -1.29 7.09
C SER A 60 -13.70 -0.46 5.91
N TYR A 61 -14.26 0.71 6.17
CA TYR A 61 -14.66 1.65 5.12
C TYR A 61 -13.49 2.51 4.63
N MET A 62 -12.58 2.92 5.52
CA MET A 62 -11.46 3.81 5.16
C MET A 62 -10.34 3.09 4.41
N ILE A 63 -9.98 1.88 4.81
CA ILE A 63 -8.84 1.12 4.26
C ILE A 63 -8.97 0.92 2.74
N PRO A 64 -10.10 0.41 2.20
CA PRO A 64 -10.21 0.17 0.76
C PRO A 64 -10.07 1.44 -0.08
N PHE A 65 -10.61 2.56 0.37
CA PHE A 65 -10.44 3.85 -0.32
C PHE A 65 -9.00 4.33 -0.28
N ALA A 66 -8.33 4.21 0.86
CA ALA A 66 -6.93 4.55 1.00
C ALA A 66 -6.04 3.69 0.08
N GLU A 67 -6.29 2.38 0.05
CA GLU A 67 -5.57 1.45 -0.84
C GLU A 67 -5.77 1.81 -2.32
N LEU A 68 -7.01 2.12 -2.71
CA LEU A 68 -7.32 2.50 -4.08
C LEU A 68 -6.59 3.78 -4.49
N ILE A 69 -6.67 4.82 -3.66
CA ILE A 69 -6.05 6.12 -3.94
C ILE A 69 -4.53 5.97 -4.01
N ILE A 70 -3.91 5.33 -3.03
CA ILE A 70 -2.47 5.10 -3.00
C ILE A 70 -2.05 4.28 -4.23
N GLY A 71 -2.80 3.24 -4.57
CA GLY A 71 -2.54 2.41 -5.73
C GLY A 71 -2.53 3.20 -7.03
N VAL A 72 -3.55 4.02 -7.27
CA VAL A 72 -3.63 4.89 -8.45
C VAL A 72 -2.46 5.86 -8.51
N LEU A 73 -2.14 6.52 -7.41
CA LEU A 73 -1.02 7.48 -7.35
C LEU A 73 0.33 6.80 -7.64
N LEU A 74 0.54 5.59 -7.12
CA LEU A 74 1.77 4.84 -7.38
C LEU A 74 1.86 4.33 -8.82
N ILE A 75 0.75 3.87 -9.41
CA ILE A 75 0.71 3.44 -10.82
C ILE A 75 1.09 4.60 -11.73
N LEU A 76 0.48 5.76 -11.51
CA LEU A 76 0.75 6.97 -12.31
C LEU A 76 2.09 7.63 -11.98
N GLY A 77 2.66 7.35 -10.82
CA GLY A 77 3.83 8.08 -10.33
C GLY A 77 3.52 9.54 -10.04
N LEU A 78 2.35 9.80 -9.48
CA LEU A 78 1.87 11.13 -9.12
C LEU A 78 1.89 11.32 -7.61
N PHE A 79 2.45 12.43 -7.13
CA PHE A 79 2.70 12.65 -5.69
C PHE A 79 3.37 11.45 -5.02
N THR A 80 4.34 10.85 -5.71
CA THR A 80 4.93 9.55 -5.37
C THR A 80 5.44 9.51 -3.93
N SER A 81 6.19 10.52 -3.49
CA SER A 81 6.75 10.56 -2.12
C SER A 81 5.65 10.53 -1.05
N ARG A 82 4.56 11.25 -1.27
CA ARG A 82 3.41 11.29 -0.35
C ARG A 82 2.64 9.97 -0.37
N ALA A 83 2.43 9.41 -1.56
CA ALA A 83 1.77 8.12 -1.73
C ALA A 83 2.56 6.99 -1.06
N LEU A 84 3.88 6.98 -1.17
CA LEU A 84 4.76 6.01 -0.51
C LEU A 84 4.69 6.14 1.02
N LEU A 85 4.71 7.37 1.55
CA LEU A 85 4.59 7.60 2.98
C LEU A 85 3.24 7.13 3.51
N LEU A 86 2.15 7.49 2.83
CA LEU A 86 0.80 7.06 3.22
C LEU A 86 0.64 5.54 3.11
N GLY A 87 1.21 4.92 2.08
CA GLY A 87 1.23 3.46 1.93
C GLY A 87 1.99 2.78 3.06
N ALA A 88 3.15 3.29 3.43
CA ALA A 88 3.92 2.76 4.55
C ALA A 88 3.18 2.88 5.89
N LEU A 89 2.52 4.02 6.13
CA LEU A 89 1.68 4.21 7.32
C LEU A 89 0.47 3.27 7.33
N LEU A 90 -0.18 3.09 6.18
CA LEU A 90 -1.30 2.15 6.06
C LEU A 90 -0.85 0.71 6.36
N ILE A 91 0.28 0.27 5.81
CA ILE A 91 0.85 -1.05 6.12
C ILE A 91 1.15 -1.18 7.61
N THR A 92 1.66 -0.15 8.26
CA THR A 92 1.90 -0.16 9.72
C THR A 92 0.60 -0.41 10.50
N VAL A 93 -0.48 0.23 10.12
CA VAL A 93 -1.82 0.00 10.72
C VAL A 93 -2.29 -1.43 10.48
N LEU A 94 -2.11 -1.95 9.26
CA LEU A 94 -2.49 -3.32 8.92
C LEU A 94 -1.66 -4.37 9.67
N VAL A 95 -0.36 -4.14 9.86
CA VAL A 95 0.52 -4.98 10.68
C VAL A 95 0.03 -5.02 12.13
N PHE A 96 -0.32 -3.87 12.69
CA PHE A 96 -0.88 -3.80 14.03
C PHE A 96 -2.18 -4.63 14.14
N GLY A 97 -3.10 -4.48 13.18
CA GLY A 97 -4.33 -5.25 13.14
C GLY A 97 -4.09 -6.76 13.03
N SER A 98 -3.18 -7.18 12.14
CA SER A 98 -2.82 -8.59 11.98
C SER A 98 -2.18 -9.17 13.25
N GLY A 99 -1.41 -8.37 13.97
CA GLY A 99 -0.83 -8.74 15.25
C GLY A 99 -1.90 -8.99 16.32
N LEU A 100 -2.93 -8.14 16.40
CA LEU A 100 -4.05 -8.32 17.33
C LEU A 100 -4.88 -9.57 17.02
N GLN A 101 -4.95 -9.97 15.75
CA GLN A 101 -5.62 -11.20 15.32
C GLN A 101 -4.72 -12.43 15.43
N GLU A 102 -3.46 -12.27 15.82
CA GLU A 102 -2.45 -13.34 15.79
C GLU A 102 -2.29 -14.00 14.41
N ASN A 103 -2.59 -13.24 13.35
CA ASN A 103 -2.50 -13.71 11.96
C ASN A 103 -1.09 -13.49 11.40
N TRP A 104 -0.17 -14.33 11.81
CA TRP A 104 1.26 -14.21 11.51
C TRP A 104 1.58 -14.36 10.03
N ASN A 105 0.80 -15.15 9.28
CA ASN A 105 0.99 -15.34 7.84
C ASN A 105 0.70 -14.03 7.08
N VAL A 106 -0.41 -13.38 7.37
CA VAL A 106 -0.76 -12.08 6.77
C VAL A 106 0.24 -11.01 7.20
N MET A 107 0.60 -10.97 8.49
CA MET A 107 1.60 -10.04 9.01
C MET A 107 2.94 -10.17 8.27
N SER A 108 3.40 -11.40 8.02
CA SER A 108 4.65 -11.64 7.29
C SER A 108 4.63 -11.02 5.89
N SER A 109 3.54 -11.18 5.16
CA SER A 109 3.36 -10.55 3.83
C SER A 109 3.36 -9.02 3.92
N GLN A 110 2.70 -8.46 4.93
CA GLN A 110 2.67 -7.01 5.17
C GLN A 110 4.06 -6.46 5.52
N MET A 111 4.87 -7.21 6.25
CA MET A 111 6.26 -6.83 6.55
C MET A 111 7.10 -6.76 5.27
N ILE A 112 6.90 -7.65 4.31
CA ILE A 112 7.55 -7.59 3.00
C ILE A 112 7.15 -6.32 2.26
N TYR A 113 5.86 -5.96 2.24
CA TYR A 113 5.39 -4.71 1.63
C TYR A 113 6.03 -3.48 2.28
N SER A 114 6.19 -3.49 3.60
CA SER A 114 6.88 -2.44 4.35
C SER A 114 8.31 -2.22 3.84
N VAL A 115 9.05 -3.30 3.57
CA VAL A 115 10.40 -3.23 3.00
C VAL A 115 10.38 -2.60 1.60
N PHE A 116 9.43 -2.97 0.75
CA PHE A 116 9.30 -2.38 -0.59
C PHE A 116 8.96 -0.89 -0.53
N PHE A 117 8.08 -0.47 0.36
CA PHE A 117 7.80 0.95 0.58
C PHE A 117 9.04 1.72 1.03
N PHE A 118 9.85 1.13 1.91
CA PHE A 118 11.13 1.71 2.33
C PHE A 118 12.10 1.86 1.16
N ILE A 119 12.30 0.80 0.36
CA ILE A 119 13.20 0.83 -0.80
C ILE A 119 12.77 1.91 -1.78
N LEU A 120 11.49 1.96 -2.13
CA LEU A 120 10.94 2.96 -3.04
C LEU A 120 11.09 4.39 -2.52
N SER A 121 10.93 4.59 -1.22
CA SER A 121 11.12 5.89 -0.59
C SER A 121 12.58 6.30 -0.54
N TYR A 122 13.46 5.37 -0.20
CA TYR A 122 14.90 5.61 -0.11
C TYR A 122 15.51 5.94 -1.49
N MET A 123 15.03 5.28 -2.53
CA MET A 123 15.52 5.44 -3.91
C MET A 123 14.65 6.37 -4.75
N ILE A 124 13.92 7.30 -4.14
CA ILE A 124 12.95 8.17 -4.83
C ILE A 124 13.56 8.99 -5.98
N GLU A 125 14.84 9.27 -5.94
CA GLU A 125 15.56 9.98 -6.99
C GLU A 125 15.55 9.24 -8.33
N LEU A 126 15.34 7.92 -8.30
CA LEU A 126 15.24 7.07 -9.49
C LEU A 126 13.84 7.14 -10.14
N ASN A 127 12.90 7.89 -9.57
CA ASN A 127 11.52 8.02 -10.05
C ASN A 127 11.44 8.87 -11.33
N LYS A 128 12.13 8.45 -12.38
CA LYS A 128 12.19 9.18 -13.66
C LYS A 128 11.00 8.89 -14.57
N PHE A 129 10.53 7.64 -14.58
CA PHE A 129 9.37 7.23 -15.37
C PHE A 129 8.05 7.47 -14.58
N SER A 130 7.70 8.74 -14.36
CA SER A 130 6.58 9.14 -13.52
C SER A 130 5.96 10.46 -14.00
N LEU A 131 4.69 10.68 -13.68
CA LEU A 131 4.04 11.98 -13.90
C LEU A 131 4.66 13.09 -13.07
N ASP A 132 5.20 12.78 -11.89
CA ASP A 132 5.93 13.75 -11.07
C ASP A 132 7.13 14.33 -11.81
N ASN A 133 7.81 13.51 -12.60
CA ASN A 133 8.97 13.97 -13.38
C ASN A 133 8.57 14.83 -14.57
N LEU A 134 7.37 14.63 -15.13
CA LEU A 134 6.84 15.45 -16.22
C LEU A 134 6.36 16.84 -15.75
N ARG A 135 6.08 16.97 -14.46
CA ARG A 135 5.59 18.22 -13.85
C ARG A 135 6.73 19.16 -13.40
N LYS A 136 7.97 18.69 -13.46
CA LYS A 136 9.16 19.49 -13.15
C LYS A 136 9.58 20.30 -14.39
#